data_fbcebb13f9e767ccc2648abb6d07a6c3
#
_entry.id   fbcebb13f9e767ccc2648abb6d07a6c3
#
_cell.length_a   1.000
_cell.length_b   1.000
_cell.length_c   1.000
_cell.angle_alpha   90.00
_cell.angle_beta   90.00
_cell.angle_gamma   90.00
#
_symmetry.space_group_name_H-M   'P 1'
#
loop_
_entity.id
_entity.type
_entity.pdbx_description
1 polymer ?
#
loop_
_entity_poly.entity_id
_entity_poly.type
_entity_poly.pdbx_seq_one_letter_code
_entity_poly.pdbx_strand_id
1 'polypeptide(L)'
;MLRFNENNEVIREDAYSAILVGLQREDDISYSMEELKGLAEAANVQVLGQMIQNLERPNTATLIGKGKVLELAELVKNMDADTVIFNDELTGMQLRNLEDAVGVRVIDRTILILDIFADRASSKEGKLQVELAQLQYRMPRLTGFGKSLSRLGGGIGTRGPGEKKLETDRRHIEKRMLDIKAELNQIKNTRHVQRAKREKSQIPVVALVGYTNAGKSALMNRILKMTEREEKTVFEKNMLFATLDTQQRSVVLDTNHQFILVDTCLLYTSHCFH
;
A
#
# COMPACT_ATOMS: atom_id res chain seq x y z
N MET A 1 8.10 6.89 -5.52
CA MET A 1 9.48 6.36 -5.38
C MET A 1 10.37 7.58 -5.18
N LEU A 2 10.93 7.80 -4.00
CA LEU A 2 11.81 8.93 -3.76
C LEU A 2 13.03 8.78 -4.67
N ARG A 3 13.20 9.66 -5.64
CA ARG A 3 14.46 9.81 -6.37
C ARG A 3 15.32 10.80 -5.60
N PHE A 4 16.55 10.41 -5.37
CA PHE A 4 17.56 11.29 -4.80
C PHE A 4 18.42 11.84 -5.95
N ASN A 5 18.73 13.14 -5.91
CA ASN A 5 19.73 13.70 -6.80
C ASN A 5 21.14 13.22 -6.37
N GLU A 6 22.15 13.51 -7.17
CA GLU A 6 23.56 13.17 -6.88
C GLU A 6 24.06 13.73 -5.54
N ASN A 7 23.35 14.71 -4.95
CA ASN A 7 23.65 15.34 -3.67
C ASN A 7 22.83 14.75 -2.48
N ASN A 8 22.10 13.64 -2.70
CA ASN A 8 21.26 12.99 -1.68
C ASN A 8 20.07 13.85 -1.17
N GLU A 9 19.66 14.87 -1.92
CA GLU A 9 18.47 15.67 -1.65
C GLU A 9 17.26 15.01 -2.30
N VAL A 10 16.12 15.00 -1.57
CA VAL A 10 14.84 14.52 -2.09
C VAL A 10 14.38 15.48 -3.18
N ILE A 11 14.45 15.06 -4.43
CA ILE A 11 13.78 15.78 -5.51
C ILE A 11 12.27 15.60 -5.27
N ARG A 12 11.59 16.66 -4.84
CA ARG A 12 10.16 16.78 -4.97
C ARG A 12 9.88 17.06 -6.45
N GLU A 13 9.93 16.00 -7.25
CA GLU A 13 9.40 16.07 -8.61
C GLU A 13 7.90 16.35 -8.55
N ASP A 14 7.41 17.06 -9.56
CA ASP A 14 6.02 17.41 -9.79
C ASP A 14 5.09 16.22 -9.49
N ALA A 15 3.94 16.51 -8.92
CA ALA A 15 2.98 15.48 -8.52
C ALA A 15 2.73 14.52 -9.69
N TYR A 16 3.01 13.23 -9.49
CA TYR A 16 2.72 12.22 -10.51
C TYR A 16 1.28 12.32 -10.94
N SER A 17 1.04 12.24 -12.24
CA SER A 17 -0.29 12.29 -12.83
C SER A 17 -0.82 10.89 -13.13
N ALA A 18 -2.11 10.66 -12.92
CA ALA A 18 -2.70 9.36 -13.15
C ALA A 18 -4.10 9.39 -13.76
N ILE A 19 -4.40 8.34 -14.53
CA ILE A 19 -5.75 7.98 -14.94
C ILE A 19 -6.21 6.80 -14.08
N LEU A 20 -7.41 6.90 -13.51
CA LEU A 20 -8.02 5.84 -12.73
C LEU A 20 -8.87 4.94 -13.63
N VAL A 21 -8.77 3.63 -13.43
CA VAL A 21 -9.54 2.65 -14.22
C VAL A 21 -10.30 1.72 -13.29
N GLY A 22 -11.60 1.54 -13.54
CA GLY A 22 -12.46 0.64 -12.80
C GLY A 22 -13.21 -0.32 -13.72
N LEU A 23 -13.41 -1.56 -13.26
CA LEU A 23 -14.25 -2.53 -13.91
C LEU A 23 -15.56 -2.67 -13.13
N GLN A 24 -16.67 -2.23 -13.73
CA GLN A 24 -18.01 -2.40 -13.18
C GLN A 24 -18.58 -3.74 -13.64
N ARG A 25 -19.05 -4.55 -12.70
CA ARG A 25 -19.72 -5.81 -12.96
C ARG A 25 -21.23 -5.64 -12.73
N GLU A 26 -21.75 -6.24 -11.68
CA GLU A 26 -23.18 -6.14 -11.30
C GLU A 26 -23.40 -4.92 -10.38
N ASP A 27 -22.46 -4.66 -9.48
CA ASP A 27 -22.57 -3.60 -8.49
C ASP A 27 -22.04 -2.25 -9.01
N ASP A 28 -22.63 -1.16 -8.49
CA ASP A 28 -22.12 0.19 -8.74
C ASP A 28 -20.78 0.41 -8.02
N ILE A 29 -19.77 0.79 -8.78
CA ILE A 29 -18.41 1.04 -8.26
C ILE A 29 -18.12 2.53 -8.02
N SER A 30 -19.11 3.41 -8.12
CA SER A 30 -18.91 4.87 -7.98
C SER A 30 -18.24 5.22 -6.65
N TYR A 31 -18.69 4.63 -5.55
CA TYR A 31 -18.09 4.83 -4.24
C TYR A 31 -16.63 4.32 -4.18
N SER A 32 -16.36 3.16 -4.77
CA SER A 32 -15.01 2.58 -4.81
C SER A 32 -14.04 3.39 -5.65
N MET A 33 -14.53 4.00 -6.75
CA MET A 33 -13.74 4.90 -7.59
C MET A 33 -13.47 6.24 -6.90
N GLU A 34 -14.41 6.77 -6.13
CA GLU A 34 -14.21 7.96 -5.33
C GLU A 34 -13.18 7.71 -4.21
N GLU A 35 -13.26 6.54 -3.54
CA GLU A 35 -12.24 6.13 -2.57
C GLU A 35 -10.86 5.98 -3.24
N LEU A 36 -10.78 5.37 -4.44
CA LEU A 36 -9.52 5.25 -5.20
C LEU A 36 -8.93 6.63 -5.52
N LYS A 37 -9.77 7.60 -5.87
CA LYS A 37 -9.34 8.98 -6.06
C LYS A 37 -8.76 9.58 -4.78
N GLY A 38 -9.43 9.41 -3.64
CA GLY A 38 -8.92 9.83 -2.34
C GLY A 38 -7.60 9.14 -1.95
N LEU A 39 -7.40 7.88 -2.34
CA LEU A 39 -6.12 7.16 -2.17
C LEU A 39 -5.01 7.77 -3.05
N ALA A 40 -5.30 8.07 -4.33
CA ALA A 40 -4.35 8.72 -5.23
C ALA A 40 -3.91 10.08 -4.68
N GLU A 41 -4.87 10.91 -4.24
CA GLU A 41 -4.59 12.20 -3.58
C GLU A 41 -3.75 12.02 -2.31
N ALA A 42 -4.02 10.96 -1.52
CA ALA A 42 -3.24 10.63 -0.32
C ALA A 42 -1.79 10.22 -0.63
N ALA A 43 -1.52 9.73 -1.84
CA ALA A 43 -0.21 9.40 -2.37
C ALA A 43 0.46 10.58 -3.11
N ASN A 44 -0.11 11.79 -3.06
CA ASN A 44 0.31 12.97 -3.84
C ASN A 44 0.30 12.73 -5.36
N VAL A 45 -0.65 11.94 -5.85
CA VAL A 45 -0.89 11.68 -7.27
C VAL A 45 -2.04 12.55 -7.76
N GLN A 46 -1.82 13.33 -8.81
CA GLN A 46 -2.86 14.14 -9.45
C GLN A 46 -3.71 13.25 -10.36
N VAL A 47 -5.01 13.19 -10.10
CA VAL A 47 -5.95 12.45 -10.96
C VAL A 47 -6.39 13.30 -12.13
N LEU A 48 -5.97 12.94 -13.35
CA LEU A 48 -6.33 13.65 -14.59
C LEU A 48 -7.67 13.21 -15.14
N GLY A 49 -8.04 11.94 -14.95
CA GLY A 49 -9.29 11.40 -15.48
C GLY A 49 -9.65 10.04 -14.91
N GLN A 50 -10.84 9.57 -15.22
CA GLN A 50 -11.34 8.27 -14.82
C GLN A 50 -11.94 7.55 -16.02
N MET A 51 -11.76 6.22 -16.08
CA MET A 51 -12.33 5.35 -17.09
C MET A 51 -13.00 4.16 -16.40
N ILE A 52 -14.28 3.94 -16.69
CA ILE A 52 -15.03 2.79 -16.19
C ILE A 52 -15.48 1.95 -17.39
N GLN A 53 -15.33 0.64 -17.27
CA GLN A 53 -15.88 -0.29 -18.23
C GLN A 53 -16.88 -1.21 -17.56
N ASN A 54 -18.08 -1.34 -18.16
CA ASN A 54 -19.05 -2.37 -17.83
C ASN A 54 -18.65 -3.67 -18.54
N LEU A 55 -18.34 -4.71 -17.75
CA LEU A 55 -17.98 -6.01 -18.30
C LEU A 55 -18.25 -7.11 -17.25
N GLU A 56 -19.18 -8.03 -17.53
CA GLU A 56 -19.52 -9.10 -16.62
C GLU A 56 -18.32 -10.02 -16.30
N ARG A 57 -17.53 -10.35 -17.32
CA ARG A 57 -16.37 -11.24 -17.18
C ARG A 57 -15.07 -10.49 -17.48
N PRO A 58 -14.16 -10.36 -16.51
CA PRO A 58 -12.87 -9.73 -16.72
C PRO A 58 -12.09 -10.42 -17.84
N ASN A 59 -11.40 -9.62 -18.65
CA ASN A 59 -10.48 -10.16 -19.63
C ASN A 59 -9.26 -10.79 -18.92
N THR A 60 -8.91 -12.02 -19.25
CA THR A 60 -7.81 -12.73 -18.60
C THR A 60 -6.44 -12.11 -18.88
N ALA A 61 -6.29 -11.43 -20.03
CA ALA A 61 -5.02 -10.86 -20.45
C ALA A 61 -4.82 -9.40 -20.00
N THR A 62 -5.89 -8.62 -19.87
CA THR A 62 -5.82 -7.15 -19.66
C THR A 62 -6.84 -6.61 -18.67
N LEU A 63 -7.60 -7.46 -17.97
CA LEU A 63 -8.73 -7.13 -17.10
C LEU A 63 -9.89 -6.48 -17.87
N ILE A 64 -9.63 -5.41 -18.60
CA ILE A 64 -10.57 -4.68 -19.48
C ILE A 64 -10.52 -5.19 -20.93
N GLY A 65 -11.53 -4.92 -21.73
CA GLY A 65 -11.61 -5.33 -23.13
C GLY A 65 -10.56 -4.66 -24.00
N LYS A 66 -10.14 -5.34 -25.09
CA LYS A 66 -9.09 -4.86 -26.01
C LYS A 66 -9.37 -3.44 -26.58
N GLY A 67 -10.60 -3.17 -26.97
CA GLY A 67 -10.98 -1.82 -27.45
C GLY A 67 -10.79 -0.77 -26.36
N LYS A 68 -11.14 -1.11 -25.11
CA LYS A 68 -10.97 -0.20 -23.95
C LYS A 68 -9.49 0.03 -23.60
N VAL A 69 -8.62 -0.95 -23.85
CA VAL A 69 -7.17 -0.77 -23.72
C VAL A 69 -6.65 0.26 -24.72
N LEU A 70 -7.13 0.25 -25.97
CA LEU A 70 -6.74 1.24 -26.98
C LEU A 70 -7.21 2.65 -26.60
N GLU A 71 -8.48 2.80 -26.18
CA GLU A 71 -8.99 4.07 -25.66
C GLU A 71 -8.17 4.59 -24.46
N LEU A 72 -7.77 3.68 -23.56
CA LEU A 72 -6.93 4.02 -22.41
C LEU A 72 -5.55 4.51 -22.86
N ALA A 73 -4.93 3.86 -23.84
CA ALA A 73 -3.63 4.26 -24.38
C ALA A 73 -3.69 5.66 -25.03
N GLU A 74 -4.76 5.94 -25.78
CA GLU A 74 -5.01 7.26 -26.36
C GLU A 74 -5.24 8.32 -25.26
N LEU A 75 -6.01 7.98 -24.22
CA LEU A 75 -6.29 8.87 -23.10
C LEU A 75 -5.01 9.24 -22.34
N VAL A 76 -4.16 8.24 -22.04
CA VAL A 76 -2.84 8.41 -21.41
C VAL A 76 -1.98 9.38 -22.21
N LYS A 77 -1.92 9.18 -23.54
CA LYS A 77 -1.14 10.03 -24.43
C LYS A 77 -1.69 11.46 -24.53
N ASN A 78 -3.01 11.61 -24.61
CA ASN A 78 -3.65 12.93 -24.75
C ASN A 78 -3.58 13.78 -23.49
N MET A 79 -3.59 13.13 -22.32
CA MET A 79 -3.52 13.81 -21.02
C MET A 79 -2.10 13.87 -20.45
N ASP A 80 -1.11 13.29 -21.14
CA ASP A 80 0.28 13.19 -20.68
C ASP A 80 0.37 12.59 -19.25
N ALA A 81 -0.35 11.50 -19.04
CA ALA A 81 -0.41 10.84 -17.74
C ALA A 81 0.81 9.95 -17.52
N ASP A 82 1.42 10.03 -16.33
CA ASP A 82 2.60 9.23 -15.96
C ASP A 82 2.27 7.80 -15.55
N THR A 83 1.04 7.57 -15.11
CA THR A 83 0.64 6.30 -14.48
C THR A 83 -0.84 6.00 -14.75
N VAL A 84 -1.16 4.71 -14.79
CA VAL A 84 -2.55 4.23 -14.75
C VAL A 84 -2.77 3.44 -13.47
N ILE A 85 -3.86 3.73 -12.75
CA ILE A 85 -4.20 3.09 -11.48
C ILE A 85 -5.52 2.33 -11.63
N PHE A 86 -5.46 1.01 -11.48
CA PHE A 86 -6.63 0.14 -11.51
C PHE A 86 -7.25 -0.02 -10.12
N ASN A 87 -8.57 0.04 -10.05
CA ASN A 87 -9.32 -0.22 -8.81
C ASN A 87 -9.29 -1.70 -8.41
N ASP A 88 -9.22 -2.60 -9.38
CA ASP A 88 -9.16 -4.04 -9.20
C ASP A 88 -7.70 -4.52 -9.13
N GLU A 89 -7.46 -5.65 -8.45
CA GLU A 89 -6.15 -6.28 -8.44
C GLU A 89 -5.78 -6.84 -9.81
N LEU A 90 -4.52 -6.64 -10.20
CA LEU A 90 -3.96 -7.12 -11.46
C LEU A 90 -3.05 -8.32 -11.24
N THR A 91 -3.19 -9.34 -12.08
CA THR A 91 -2.18 -10.40 -12.18
C THR A 91 -0.91 -9.85 -12.84
N GLY A 92 0.24 -10.51 -12.61
CA GLY A 92 1.50 -10.09 -13.24
C GLY A 92 1.46 -10.10 -14.78
N MET A 93 0.63 -10.96 -15.39
CA MET A 93 0.42 -10.98 -16.84
C MET A 93 -0.42 -9.79 -17.32
N GLN A 94 -1.51 -9.49 -16.61
CA GLN A 94 -2.36 -8.33 -16.92
C GLN A 94 -1.59 -7.02 -16.80
N LEU A 95 -0.85 -6.86 -15.73
CA LEU A 95 -0.04 -5.68 -15.47
C LEU A 95 0.93 -5.42 -16.64
N ARG A 96 1.70 -6.43 -17.06
CA ARG A 96 2.61 -6.31 -18.18
C ARG A 96 1.91 -5.99 -19.49
N ASN A 97 0.85 -6.75 -19.83
CA ASN A 97 0.15 -6.53 -21.09
C ASN A 97 -0.45 -5.13 -21.18
N LEU A 98 -0.88 -4.59 -20.02
CA LEU A 98 -1.36 -3.22 -19.93
C LEU A 98 -0.21 -2.21 -20.08
N GLU A 99 0.90 -2.37 -19.35
CA GLU A 99 2.08 -1.49 -19.49
C GLU A 99 2.63 -1.47 -20.92
N ASP A 100 2.71 -2.65 -21.56
CA ASP A 100 3.14 -2.76 -22.97
C ASP A 100 2.18 -2.03 -23.92
N ALA A 101 0.88 -2.00 -23.61
CA ALA A 101 -0.12 -1.37 -24.45
C ALA A 101 -0.25 0.13 -24.22
N VAL A 102 -0.17 0.61 -22.98
CA VAL A 102 -0.39 2.03 -22.66
C VAL A 102 0.91 2.84 -22.64
N GLY A 103 2.07 2.18 -22.56
CA GLY A 103 3.39 2.81 -22.59
C GLY A 103 3.82 3.52 -21.31
N VAL A 104 3.02 3.47 -20.25
CA VAL A 104 3.31 4.06 -18.93
C VAL A 104 3.17 3.02 -17.83
N ARG A 105 3.66 3.35 -16.64
CA ARG A 105 3.54 2.48 -15.46
C ARG A 105 2.07 2.19 -15.14
N VAL A 106 1.77 0.92 -14.86
CA VAL A 106 0.45 0.48 -14.39
C VAL A 106 0.57 -0.05 -12.98
N ILE A 107 -0.29 0.41 -12.09
CA ILE A 107 -0.41 -0.11 -10.72
C ILE A 107 -1.87 -0.44 -10.42
N ASP A 108 -2.09 -1.22 -9.38
CA ASP A 108 -3.42 -1.48 -8.85
C ASP A 108 -3.60 -0.82 -7.47
N ARG A 109 -4.83 -0.86 -6.96
CA ARG A 109 -5.21 -0.31 -5.68
C ARG A 109 -4.32 -0.82 -4.54
N THR A 110 -3.95 -2.10 -4.56
CA THR A 110 -3.13 -2.70 -3.51
C THR A 110 -1.71 -2.11 -3.49
N ILE A 111 -1.08 -1.95 -4.66
CA ILE A 111 0.23 -1.28 -4.75
C ILE A 111 0.14 0.17 -4.28
N LEU A 112 -0.90 0.91 -4.69
CA LEU A 112 -1.10 2.30 -4.26
C LEU A 112 -1.20 2.41 -2.73
N ILE A 113 -1.98 1.54 -2.08
CA ILE A 113 -2.10 1.50 -0.62
C ILE A 113 -0.75 1.18 0.03
N LEU A 114 0.00 0.21 -0.49
CA LEU A 114 1.31 -0.14 0.03
C LEU A 114 2.33 0.98 -0.14
N ASP A 115 2.26 1.75 -1.22
CA ASP A 115 3.11 2.93 -1.43
C ASP A 115 2.75 4.05 -0.43
N ILE A 116 1.46 4.31 -0.18
CA ILE A 116 1.02 5.24 0.88
C ILE A 116 1.57 4.82 2.25
N PHE A 117 1.55 3.52 2.56
CA PHE A 117 2.08 3.03 3.82
C PHE A 117 3.59 3.12 3.91
N ALA A 118 4.30 2.90 2.82
CA ALA A 118 5.76 3.06 2.77
C ALA A 118 6.19 4.50 3.10
N ASP A 119 5.46 5.48 2.58
CA ASP A 119 5.74 6.89 2.84
C ASP A 119 5.42 7.31 4.29
N ARG A 120 4.44 6.64 4.93
CA ARG A 120 3.97 7.00 6.27
C ARG A 120 4.58 6.19 7.39
N ALA A 121 5.21 5.06 7.10
CA ALA A 121 5.85 4.23 8.11
C ALA A 121 7.00 4.98 8.76
N SER A 122 6.83 5.38 10.02
CA SER A 122 7.85 6.07 10.80
C SER A 122 8.64 5.10 11.68
N SER A 123 7.97 4.08 12.22
CA SER A 123 8.60 3.08 13.09
C SER A 123 9.40 2.03 12.30
N LYS A 124 10.44 1.48 12.94
CA LYS A 124 11.20 0.36 12.34
C LYS A 124 10.28 -0.83 12.03
N GLU A 125 9.34 -1.13 12.92
CA GLU A 125 8.40 -2.23 12.73
C GLU A 125 7.47 -1.97 11.56
N GLY A 126 6.87 -0.77 11.48
CA GLY A 126 5.99 -0.38 10.37
C GLY A 126 6.71 -0.47 9.02
N LYS A 127 7.95 0.03 8.94
CA LYS A 127 8.77 -0.07 7.71
C LYS A 127 9.02 -1.52 7.29
N LEU A 128 9.37 -2.39 8.24
CA LEU A 128 9.59 -3.81 7.97
C LEU A 128 8.31 -4.53 7.55
N GLN A 129 7.17 -4.21 8.17
CA GLN A 129 5.87 -4.78 7.79
C GLN A 129 5.46 -4.38 6.38
N VAL A 130 5.59 -3.11 6.03
CA VAL A 130 5.27 -2.60 4.69
C VAL A 130 6.21 -3.20 3.65
N GLU A 131 7.52 -3.24 3.92
CA GLU A 131 8.49 -3.87 3.02
C GLU A 131 8.14 -5.36 2.79
N LEU A 132 7.81 -6.09 3.84
CA LEU A 132 7.39 -7.50 3.74
C LEU A 132 6.15 -7.64 2.85
N ALA A 133 5.14 -6.81 3.06
CA ALA A 133 3.91 -6.81 2.26
C ALA A 133 4.19 -6.50 0.78
N GLN A 134 5.01 -5.48 0.49
CA GLN A 134 5.41 -5.15 -0.87
C GLN A 134 6.16 -6.30 -1.55
N LEU A 135 7.08 -6.97 -0.85
CA LEU A 135 7.80 -8.12 -1.38
C LEU A 135 6.87 -9.31 -1.63
N GLN A 136 5.96 -9.62 -0.71
CA GLN A 136 4.96 -10.68 -0.86
C GLN A 136 4.04 -10.41 -2.06
N TYR A 137 3.63 -9.16 -2.25
CA TYR A 137 2.75 -8.77 -3.36
C TYR A 137 3.46 -8.81 -4.71
N ARG A 138 4.75 -8.43 -4.76
CA ARG A 138 5.57 -8.45 -5.98
C ARG A 138 6.00 -9.84 -6.41
N MET A 139 6.28 -10.73 -5.47
CA MET A 139 6.88 -12.04 -5.76
C MET A 139 6.09 -12.89 -6.76
N PRO A 140 4.74 -13.09 -6.64
CA PRO A 140 3.97 -13.84 -7.61
C PRO A 140 3.94 -13.17 -9.00
N ARG A 141 4.10 -11.85 -9.05
CA ARG A 141 4.07 -11.05 -10.27
C ARG A 141 5.37 -11.13 -11.07
N LEU A 142 6.48 -11.49 -10.45
CA LEU A 142 7.76 -11.74 -11.13
C LEU A 142 7.75 -13.01 -11.98
N THR A 143 6.94 -14.00 -11.64
CA THR A 143 6.93 -15.31 -12.34
C THR A 143 6.44 -15.24 -13.79
N GLY A 144 5.78 -14.17 -14.22
CA GLY A 144 5.38 -13.92 -15.61
C GLY A 144 6.51 -13.49 -16.56
N PHE A 145 7.64 -13.02 -16.03
CA PHE A 145 8.74 -12.46 -16.83
C PHE A 145 9.61 -13.52 -17.56
N GLY A 146 9.64 -14.79 -17.11
CA GLY A 146 10.53 -15.81 -17.66
C GLY A 146 10.20 -16.26 -19.09
N LYS A 147 8.92 -16.29 -19.45
CA LYS A 147 8.49 -16.81 -20.76
C LYS A 147 8.74 -15.87 -21.95
N SER A 148 8.82 -14.57 -21.75
CA SER A 148 9.09 -13.61 -22.82
C SER A 148 10.58 -13.47 -23.13
N LEU A 149 11.44 -13.64 -22.12
CA LEU A 149 12.90 -13.61 -22.29
C LEU A 149 13.48 -14.92 -22.85
N SER A 150 12.78 -16.06 -22.73
CA SER A 150 13.21 -17.34 -23.28
C SER A 150 12.87 -17.51 -24.77
N ARG A 151 12.07 -16.63 -25.38
CA ARG A 151 11.81 -16.67 -26.84
C ARG A 151 13.01 -16.24 -27.70
N LEU A 152 14.03 -15.63 -27.12
CA LEU A 152 15.22 -15.13 -27.83
C LEU A 152 16.45 -16.03 -27.76
N GLY A 153 16.36 -17.24 -27.18
CA GLY A 153 17.52 -18.09 -27.01
C GLY A 153 17.21 -19.56 -27.07
N GLY A 154 17.29 -20.11 -28.25
CA GLY A 154 17.52 -21.43 -28.71
C GLY A 154 17.63 -22.62 -27.78
N GLY A 155 17.05 -23.75 -28.19
CA GLY A 155 17.47 -25.10 -27.81
C GLY A 155 16.79 -25.67 -26.56
N ILE A 156 16.31 -26.92 -26.74
CA ILE A 156 15.77 -27.76 -25.67
C ILE A 156 16.87 -27.99 -24.62
N GLY A 157 16.67 -27.43 -23.39
CA GLY A 157 17.51 -27.77 -22.22
C GLY A 157 18.46 -26.70 -21.69
N THR A 158 18.58 -25.52 -22.33
CA THR A 158 19.40 -24.41 -21.80
C THR A 158 18.54 -23.32 -21.21
N ARG A 159 18.62 -23.12 -19.88
CA ARG A 159 18.04 -21.96 -19.22
C ARG A 159 18.69 -20.68 -19.77
N GLY A 160 17.89 -19.81 -20.40
CA GLY A 160 18.36 -18.53 -20.93
C GLY A 160 18.87 -17.59 -19.83
N PRO A 161 19.72 -16.60 -20.17
CA PRO A 161 20.29 -15.64 -19.20
C PRO A 161 19.19 -14.85 -18.43
N GLY A 162 18.02 -14.63 -19.04
CA GLY A 162 16.86 -14.01 -18.40
C GLY A 162 16.20 -14.89 -17.33
N GLU A 163 16.12 -16.21 -17.54
CA GLU A 163 15.59 -17.13 -16.52
C GLU A 163 16.51 -17.23 -15.32
N LYS A 164 17.85 -17.20 -15.53
CA LYS A 164 18.82 -17.17 -14.43
C LYS A 164 18.71 -15.87 -13.60
N LYS A 165 18.50 -14.73 -14.25
CA LYS A 165 18.34 -13.44 -13.57
C LYS A 165 17.08 -13.43 -12.70
N LEU A 166 15.94 -13.85 -13.24
CA LEU A 166 14.68 -13.94 -12.50
C LEU A 166 14.75 -14.89 -11.32
N GLU A 167 15.38 -16.04 -11.49
CA GLU A 167 15.59 -16.99 -10.39
C GLU A 167 16.49 -16.42 -9.31
N THR A 168 17.51 -15.66 -9.69
CA THR A 168 18.39 -14.96 -8.73
C THR A 168 17.62 -13.86 -7.99
N ASP A 169 16.85 -13.04 -8.69
CA ASP A 169 16.03 -11.97 -8.10
C ASP A 169 14.99 -12.56 -7.15
N ARG A 170 14.34 -13.65 -7.53
CA ARG A 170 13.40 -14.36 -6.65
C ARG A 170 14.06 -14.85 -5.37
N ARG A 171 15.23 -15.48 -5.46
CA ARG A 171 15.98 -15.94 -4.28
C ARG A 171 16.39 -14.80 -3.37
N HIS A 172 16.78 -13.65 -3.94
CA HIS A 172 17.11 -12.46 -3.15
C HIS A 172 15.88 -11.94 -2.40
N ILE A 173 14.71 -11.89 -3.05
CA ILE A 173 13.45 -11.48 -2.41
C ILE A 173 13.05 -12.47 -1.31
N GLU A 174 13.09 -13.78 -1.59
CA GLU A 174 12.79 -14.81 -0.58
C GLU A 174 13.70 -14.71 0.64
N LYS A 175 15.00 -14.53 0.43
CA LYS A 175 15.96 -14.31 1.51
C LYS A 175 15.62 -13.06 2.30
N ARG A 176 15.38 -11.93 1.63
CA ARG A 176 15.01 -10.67 2.29
C ARG A 176 13.74 -10.80 3.12
N MET A 177 12.73 -11.51 2.60
CA MET A 177 11.49 -11.79 3.35
C MET A 177 11.74 -12.63 4.61
N LEU A 178 12.67 -13.59 4.57
CA LEU A 178 13.05 -14.38 5.75
C LEU A 178 13.76 -13.51 6.79
N ASP A 179 14.69 -12.66 6.36
CA ASP A 179 15.41 -11.74 7.24
C ASP A 179 14.45 -10.78 7.93
N ILE A 180 13.50 -10.18 7.18
CA ILE A 180 12.47 -9.30 7.73
C ILE A 180 11.58 -10.02 8.75
N LYS A 181 11.14 -11.25 8.43
CA LYS A 181 10.33 -12.07 9.37
C LYS A 181 11.09 -12.34 10.67
N ALA A 182 12.38 -12.61 10.60
CA ALA A 182 13.22 -12.80 11.78
C ALA A 182 13.33 -11.53 12.63
N GLU A 183 13.56 -10.36 11.99
CA GLU A 183 13.59 -9.07 12.69
C GLU A 183 12.24 -8.73 13.34
N LEU A 184 11.13 -8.93 12.65
CA LEU A 184 9.78 -8.71 13.18
C LEU A 184 9.50 -9.62 14.39
N ASN A 185 9.96 -10.87 14.36
CA ASN A 185 9.81 -11.79 15.46
C ASN A 185 10.61 -11.35 16.70
N GLN A 186 11.82 -10.80 16.51
CA GLN A 186 12.59 -10.20 17.62
C GLN A 186 11.85 -9.01 18.26
N ILE A 187 11.28 -8.12 17.42
CA ILE A 187 10.48 -6.98 17.90
C ILE A 187 9.26 -7.48 18.69
N LYS A 188 8.55 -8.50 18.17
CA LYS A 188 7.41 -9.12 18.85
C LYS A 188 7.78 -9.67 20.22
N ASN A 189 8.90 -10.36 20.35
CA ASN A 189 9.39 -10.90 21.61
C ASN A 189 9.69 -9.77 22.61
N THR A 190 10.36 -8.71 22.17
CA THR A 190 10.63 -7.53 23.01
C THR A 190 9.34 -6.90 23.53
N ARG A 191 8.33 -6.76 22.66
CA ARG A 191 7.00 -6.24 23.05
C ARG A 191 6.28 -7.16 24.02
N HIS A 192 6.41 -8.48 23.89
CA HIS A 192 5.82 -9.43 24.83
C HIS A 192 6.36 -9.22 26.23
N VAL A 193 7.68 -9.06 26.37
CA VAL A 193 8.33 -8.77 27.67
C VAL A 193 7.83 -7.44 28.25
N GLN A 194 7.69 -6.40 27.41
CA GLN A 194 7.18 -5.10 27.85
C GLN A 194 5.70 -5.16 28.26
N ARG A 195 4.87 -5.98 27.56
CA ARG A 195 3.46 -6.21 27.93
C ARG A 195 3.34 -6.90 29.29
N ALA A 196 4.11 -7.95 29.52
CA ALA A 196 4.12 -8.65 30.81
C ALA A 196 4.49 -7.73 31.98
N LYS A 197 5.37 -6.73 31.77
CA LYS A 197 5.65 -5.70 32.79
C LYS A 197 4.46 -4.75 33.00
N ARG A 198 3.71 -4.39 31.94
CA ARG A 198 2.54 -3.50 32.03
C ARG A 198 1.34 -4.20 32.68
N GLU A 199 1.11 -5.48 32.41
CA GLU A 199 0.04 -6.26 33.06
C GLU A 199 0.16 -6.26 34.57
N LYS A 200 1.38 -6.18 35.09
CA LYS A 200 1.62 -6.03 36.54
C LYS A 200 1.19 -4.67 37.11
N SER A 201 1.08 -3.64 36.25
CA SER A 201 0.67 -2.29 36.70
C SER A 201 -0.84 -2.10 36.75
N GLN A 202 -1.63 -3.06 36.30
CA GLN A 202 -3.11 -3.05 36.26
C GLN A 202 -3.73 -1.82 35.58
N ILE A 203 -2.98 -1.11 34.70
CA ILE A 203 -3.48 0.04 33.98
C ILE A 203 -4.30 -0.47 32.78
N PRO A 204 -5.61 -0.11 32.68
CA PRO A 204 -6.46 -0.51 31.59
C PRO A 204 -5.97 0.04 30.23
N VAL A 205 -6.19 -0.72 29.16
CA VAL A 205 -5.86 -0.30 27.78
C VAL A 205 -7.15 -0.21 26.99
N VAL A 206 -7.39 0.96 26.39
CA VAL A 206 -8.55 1.25 25.53
C VAL A 206 -8.06 1.48 24.11
N ALA A 207 -8.52 0.68 23.15
CA ALA A 207 -8.16 0.81 21.76
C ALA A 207 -9.30 1.44 20.95
N LEU A 208 -8.97 2.45 20.13
CA LEU A 208 -9.88 3.02 19.14
C LEU A 208 -9.80 2.21 17.86
N VAL A 209 -10.90 1.56 17.50
CA VAL A 209 -11.02 0.70 16.31
C VAL A 209 -12.09 1.26 15.39
N GLY A 210 -11.84 1.24 14.10
CA GLY A 210 -12.78 1.72 13.08
C GLY A 210 -12.11 1.93 11.73
N TYR A 211 -12.92 2.17 10.69
CA TYR A 211 -12.46 2.35 9.31
C TYR A 211 -11.50 3.54 9.16
N THR A 212 -10.73 3.56 8.07
CA THR A 212 -9.86 4.69 7.75
C THR A 212 -10.69 5.96 7.60
N ASN A 213 -10.14 7.09 8.08
CA ASN A 213 -10.83 8.38 8.10
C ASN A 213 -12.16 8.41 8.90
N ALA A 214 -12.40 7.44 9.79
CA ALA A 214 -13.56 7.45 10.70
C ALA A 214 -13.42 8.36 11.92
N GLY A 215 -12.39 9.21 11.95
CA GLY A 215 -12.18 10.18 13.02
C GLY A 215 -11.53 9.63 14.29
N LYS A 216 -10.88 8.46 14.26
CA LYS A 216 -10.22 7.85 15.44
C LYS A 216 -9.18 8.77 16.09
N SER A 217 -8.26 9.31 15.28
CA SER A 217 -7.21 10.22 15.76
C SER A 217 -7.79 11.55 16.23
N ALA A 218 -8.86 12.06 15.58
CA ALA A 218 -9.60 13.24 16.01
C ALA A 218 -10.25 13.03 17.40
N LEU A 219 -10.87 11.86 17.59
CA LEU A 219 -11.45 11.47 18.88
C LEU A 219 -10.37 11.37 19.96
N MET A 220 -9.24 10.73 19.65
CA MET A 220 -8.10 10.64 20.56
C MET A 220 -7.59 12.02 20.98
N ASN A 221 -7.39 12.94 20.01
CA ASN A 221 -6.98 14.31 20.28
C ASN A 221 -8.01 15.07 21.13
N ARG A 222 -9.30 14.83 20.89
CA ARG A 222 -10.37 15.47 21.70
C ARG A 222 -10.33 14.99 23.15
N ILE A 223 -10.14 13.69 23.38
CA ILE A 223 -10.01 13.11 24.74
C ILE A 223 -8.79 13.70 25.45
N LEU A 224 -7.63 13.76 24.76
CA LEU A 224 -6.40 14.32 25.33
C LEU A 224 -6.56 15.79 25.73
N LYS A 225 -7.24 16.60 24.92
CA LYS A 225 -7.54 18.01 25.23
C LYS A 225 -8.48 18.18 26.44
N MET A 226 -9.39 17.24 26.67
CA MET A 226 -10.31 17.28 27.82
C MET A 226 -9.61 16.94 29.14
N THR A 227 -8.46 16.28 29.12
CA THR A 227 -7.71 15.87 30.32
C THR A 227 -6.56 16.81 30.69
N GLU A 228 -6.57 18.07 30.16
CA GLU A 228 -5.64 19.17 30.47
C GLU A 228 -4.14 18.87 30.34
N ARG A 229 -3.75 17.73 29.78
CA ARG A 229 -2.36 17.43 29.49
C ARG A 229 -2.05 17.65 28.03
N GLU A 230 -1.57 18.85 27.69
CA GLU A 230 -1.05 19.22 26.36
C GLU A 230 0.24 18.47 25.98
N GLU A 231 0.34 17.17 26.23
CA GLU A 231 1.47 16.39 25.71
C GLU A 231 1.16 15.94 24.29
N LYS A 232 1.92 16.50 23.34
CA LYS A 232 2.03 16.10 21.91
C LYS A 232 0.76 15.51 21.31
N THR A 233 -0.02 16.35 20.68
CA THR A 233 -1.17 15.93 19.87
C THR A 233 -0.77 14.88 18.83
N VAL A 234 -1.65 13.93 18.58
CA VAL A 234 -1.50 12.94 17.52
C VAL A 234 -1.69 13.63 16.17
N PHE A 235 -0.92 13.24 15.17
CA PHE A 235 -1.07 13.74 13.81
C PHE A 235 -2.47 13.45 13.29
N GLU A 236 -3.21 14.52 12.99
CA GLU A 236 -4.57 14.48 12.49
C GLU A 236 -4.59 15.10 11.09
N LYS A 237 -5.01 14.34 10.09
CA LYS A 237 -5.19 14.84 8.74
C LYS A 237 -6.43 14.18 8.13
N ASN A 238 -7.27 14.99 7.50
CA ASN A 238 -8.46 14.48 6.80
C ASN A 238 -8.07 13.83 5.48
N MET A 239 -7.47 12.65 5.57
CA MET A 239 -7.08 11.84 4.42
C MET A 239 -7.06 10.36 4.79
N LEU A 240 -7.21 9.50 3.78
CA LEU A 240 -7.19 8.05 3.95
C LEU A 240 -5.81 7.58 4.47
N PHE A 241 -5.82 6.61 5.38
CA PHE A 241 -4.61 6.02 5.97
C PHE A 241 -3.65 7.02 6.65
N ALA A 242 -4.17 8.09 7.27
CA ALA A 242 -3.35 9.09 7.95
C ALA A 242 -2.49 8.49 9.07
N THR A 243 -2.97 7.46 9.78
CA THR A 243 -2.26 6.78 10.87
C THR A 243 -1.89 5.36 10.42
N LEU A 244 -0.60 5.05 10.37
CA LEU A 244 -0.09 3.69 10.12
C LEU A 244 0.43 3.05 11.41
N ASP A 245 1.30 3.75 12.13
CA ASP A 245 1.86 3.26 13.39
C ASP A 245 0.87 3.45 14.54
N THR A 246 0.69 2.42 15.36
CA THR A 246 -0.15 2.53 16.57
C THR A 246 0.42 3.54 17.54
N GLN A 247 -0.36 4.54 17.89
CA GLN A 247 0.01 5.54 18.88
C GLN A 247 -0.62 5.24 20.23
N GLN A 248 0.17 5.32 21.30
CA GLN A 248 -0.27 5.07 22.67
C GLN A 248 -0.10 6.35 23.48
N ARG A 249 -1.12 6.72 24.23
CA ARG A 249 -1.11 7.88 25.14
C ARG A 249 -1.68 7.48 26.49
N SER A 250 -1.05 7.96 27.55
CA SER A 250 -1.58 7.84 28.92
C SER A 250 -2.62 8.93 29.14
N VAL A 251 -3.79 8.54 29.57
CA VAL A 251 -4.90 9.43 29.92
C VAL A 251 -5.16 9.30 31.41
N VAL A 252 -5.26 10.41 32.12
CA VAL A 252 -5.64 10.46 33.53
C VAL A 252 -6.91 11.29 33.65
N LEU A 253 -7.96 10.69 34.16
CA LEU A 253 -9.24 11.36 34.40
C LEU A 253 -9.20 12.20 35.68
N ASP A 254 -10.13 13.12 35.83
CA ASP A 254 -10.28 13.96 37.03
C ASP A 254 -10.50 13.13 38.31
N THR A 255 -11.02 11.92 38.16
CA THR A 255 -11.17 10.91 39.23
C THR A 255 -9.87 10.22 39.60
N ASN A 256 -8.73 10.65 39.09
CA ASN A 256 -7.40 10.05 39.25
C ASN A 256 -7.28 8.60 38.70
N HIS A 257 -8.23 8.15 37.87
CA HIS A 257 -8.12 6.89 37.15
C HIS A 257 -7.26 7.07 35.89
N GLN A 258 -6.29 6.17 35.72
CA GLN A 258 -5.37 6.19 34.59
C GLN A 258 -5.68 5.03 33.63
N PHE A 259 -5.65 5.31 32.32
CA PHE A 259 -5.69 4.27 31.28
C PHE A 259 -4.80 4.64 30.09
N ILE A 260 -4.46 3.64 29.28
CA ILE A 260 -3.69 3.85 28.04
C ILE A 260 -4.67 3.87 26.89
N LEU A 261 -4.73 4.99 26.15
CA LEU A 261 -5.50 5.13 24.92
C LEU A 261 -4.62 4.80 23.72
N VAL A 262 -5.11 3.92 22.84
CA VAL A 262 -4.38 3.43 21.67
C VAL A 262 -5.16 3.78 20.41
N ASP A 263 -4.55 4.57 19.52
CA ASP A 263 -5.04 4.75 18.14
C ASP A 263 -4.48 3.64 17.26
N THR A 264 -5.36 2.92 16.56
CA THR A 264 -4.99 1.77 15.74
C THR A 264 -5.19 2.04 14.26
N CYS A 265 -4.30 1.51 13.43
CA CYS A 265 -4.53 1.37 11.99
C CYS A 265 -5.30 0.07 11.70
N LEU A 266 -6.23 0.13 10.75
CA LEU A 266 -7.11 -1.00 10.40
C LEU A 266 -6.38 -2.21 9.77
N LEU A 267 -5.12 -2.09 9.41
CA LEU A 267 -4.36 -3.13 8.71
C LEU A 267 -4.23 -4.45 9.46
N TYR A 268 -4.41 -4.46 10.78
CA TYR A 268 -4.31 -5.68 11.57
C TYR A 268 -5.54 -6.60 11.46
N THR A 269 -6.64 -6.14 10.87
CA THR A 269 -7.91 -6.88 10.81
C THR A 269 -8.32 -7.29 9.40
N SER A 270 -7.67 -6.80 8.35
CA SER A 270 -7.98 -7.18 6.99
C SER A 270 -7.01 -8.26 6.47
N HIS A 271 -7.55 -9.22 5.75
CA HIS A 271 -6.95 -10.43 5.16
C HIS A 271 -5.69 -10.22 4.27
N CYS A 272 -5.04 -9.06 4.31
CA CYS A 272 -3.84 -8.78 3.52
C CYS A 272 -2.56 -9.49 4.02
N PHE A 273 -2.61 -10.26 5.11
CA PHE A 273 -1.44 -10.87 5.73
C PHE A 273 -1.60 -12.38 6.07
N HIS A 274 -2.45 -13.09 5.32
CA HIS A 274 -2.48 -14.55 5.39
C HIS A 274 -1.73 -15.20 4.23
#